data_5c5049973d3287217424ad53d76f910a
#
_entry.id   5c5049973d3287217424ad53d76f910a
#
_cell.length_a   1.000
_cell.length_b   1.000
_cell.length_c   1.000
_cell.angle_alpha   90.00
_cell.angle_beta   90.00
_cell.angle_gamma   90.00
#
_symmetry.space_group_name_H-M   'P 1'
#
loop_
_entity.id
_entity.type
_entity.pdbx_description
1 polymer ?
#
loop_
_entity_poly.entity_id
_entity_poly.type
_entity_poly.pdbx_seq_one_letter_code
_entity_poly.pdbx_strand_id
1 'polypeptide(L)'
;SRGLGDVYKRQGYRLIDTASVYGNERAVGTAIRKSGIPREELFITTKAWISEMGYERTLRALDASLARLGLDYLDLYLIHMPFGDYYGAWRAMEKLYAKGRVRAIGVCNFEPDRLLDLCHNANVIPAVNQIEVHPYTPQTDAIRTMQELGIQAEAWGPLAEGRNGLFTDDILTGIARKYDKSAAQVVLRWHLQRGVVAI
;
A
#
# COMPACT_ATOMS: atom_id res chain seq x y z
N SER A 1 -21.08 7.45 7.14
CA SER A 1 -19.64 7.75 7.17
C SER A 1 -19.26 9.10 7.81
N ARG A 2 -20.00 9.56 8.82
CA ARG A 2 -19.71 10.86 9.50
C ARG A 2 -18.56 10.81 10.53
N GLY A 3 -17.74 9.80 10.59
CA GLY A 3 -16.76 9.65 11.67
C GLY A 3 -15.34 9.26 11.28
N LEU A 4 -15.12 8.73 10.08
CA LEU A 4 -13.79 8.20 9.71
C LEU A 4 -12.70 9.28 9.71
N GLY A 5 -12.92 10.44 9.10
CA GLY A 5 -11.94 11.52 9.05
C GLY A 5 -11.54 12.07 10.43
N ASP A 6 -12.51 12.22 11.34
CA ASP A 6 -12.27 12.73 12.70
C ASP A 6 -11.56 11.67 13.58
N VAL A 7 -11.86 10.39 13.38
CA VAL A 7 -11.23 9.27 14.09
C VAL A 7 -9.75 9.17 13.70
N TYR A 8 -9.42 9.19 12.41
CA TYR A 8 -8.03 9.12 11.93
C TYR A 8 -7.18 10.29 12.42
N LYS A 9 -7.73 11.51 12.42
CA LYS A 9 -7.03 12.70 12.91
C LYS A 9 -6.65 12.57 14.38
N ARG A 10 -7.59 12.09 15.23
CA ARG A 10 -7.38 11.96 16.68
C ARG A 10 -6.41 10.84 17.04
N GLN A 11 -6.30 9.81 16.19
CA GLN A 11 -5.43 8.65 16.43
C GLN A 11 -4.02 8.82 15.89
N GLY A 12 -3.73 9.90 15.15
CA GLY A 12 -2.38 10.20 14.65
C GLY A 12 -2.01 9.50 13.35
N TYR A 13 -2.95 8.83 12.66
CA TYR A 13 -2.67 8.25 11.33
C TYR A 13 -2.31 9.34 10.33
N ARG A 14 -1.29 9.07 9.51
CA ARG A 14 -0.81 9.96 8.44
C ARG A 14 -0.75 9.24 7.09
N LEU A 15 -0.67 7.92 7.06
CA LEU A 15 -0.71 7.11 5.86
C LEU A 15 -2.16 6.73 5.56
N ILE A 16 -2.59 6.99 4.32
CA ILE A 16 -3.92 6.63 3.81
C ILE A 16 -3.73 5.86 2.52
N ASP A 17 -4.18 4.61 2.51
CA ASP A 17 -4.14 3.73 1.36
C ASP A 17 -5.54 3.58 0.75
N THR A 18 -5.62 3.78 -0.57
CA THR A 18 -6.83 3.54 -1.36
C THR A 18 -6.47 2.94 -2.73
N ALA A 19 -7.44 2.80 -3.62
CA ALA A 19 -7.26 2.38 -5.00
C ALA A 19 -8.39 2.89 -5.90
N SER A 20 -8.13 3.05 -7.19
CA SER A 20 -9.14 3.48 -8.16
C SER A 20 -10.37 2.58 -8.16
N VAL A 21 -10.16 1.26 -8.04
CA VAL A 21 -11.22 0.24 -8.05
C VAL A 21 -12.11 0.26 -6.79
N TYR A 22 -11.66 0.84 -5.68
CA TYR A 22 -12.48 0.89 -4.45
C TYR A 22 -13.66 1.87 -4.56
N GLY A 23 -13.67 2.75 -5.56
CA GLY A 23 -14.74 3.70 -5.78
C GLY A 23 -14.90 4.78 -4.69
N ASN A 24 -13.94 4.87 -3.76
CA ASN A 24 -14.02 5.75 -2.57
C ASN A 24 -13.06 6.95 -2.61
N GLU A 25 -12.28 7.16 -3.67
CA GLU A 25 -11.27 8.22 -3.75
C GLU A 25 -11.85 9.62 -3.51
N ARG A 26 -13.08 9.90 -3.97
CA ARG A 26 -13.78 11.18 -3.68
C ARG A 26 -14.06 11.37 -2.18
N ALA A 27 -14.46 10.30 -1.50
CA ALA A 27 -14.69 10.32 -0.06
C ALA A 27 -13.38 10.51 0.71
N VAL A 28 -12.31 9.83 0.29
CA VAL A 28 -10.95 9.98 0.84
C VAL A 28 -10.47 11.43 0.66
N GLY A 29 -10.56 12.00 -0.53
CA GLY A 29 -10.19 13.40 -0.80
C GLY A 29 -10.99 14.39 0.06
N THR A 30 -12.28 14.13 0.26
CA THR A 30 -13.11 14.94 1.16
C THR A 30 -12.65 14.83 2.62
N ALA A 31 -12.29 13.62 3.08
CA ALA A 31 -11.77 13.40 4.43
C ALA A 31 -10.43 14.11 4.64
N ILE A 32 -9.52 14.04 3.66
CA ILE A 32 -8.23 14.74 3.68
C ILE A 32 -8.46 16.26 3.87
N ARG A 33 -9.27 16.89 3.03
CA ARG A 33 -9.57 18.33 3.14
C ARG A 33 -10.19 18.70 4.48
N LYS A 34 -11.12 17.88 4.99
CA LYS A 34 -11.80 18.14 6.27
C LYS A 34 -10.91 17.88 7.49
N SER A 35 -9.85 17.11 7.34
CA SER A 35 -8.92 16.80 8.44
C SER A 35 -8.20 18.04 8.97
N GLY A 36 -7.98 19.04 8.10
CA GLY A 36 -7.16 20.22 8.40
C GLY A 36 -5.69 19.89 8.68
N ILE A 37 -5.24 18.66 8.31
CA ILE A 37 -3.83 18.28 8.38
C ILE A 37 -3.15 18.82 7.12
N PRO A 38 -2.00 19.49 7.22
CA PRO A 38 -1.22 19.90 6.05
C PRO A 38 -0.95 18.73 5.10
N ARG A 39 -1.06 18.97 3.78
CA ARG A 39 -0.91 17.90 2.78
C ARG A 39 0.44 17.21 2.87
N GLU A 40 1.48 17.95 3.17
CA GLU A 40 2.86 17.47 3.33
C GLU A 40 3.08 16.55 4.53
N GLU A 41 2.17 16.57 5.51
CA GLU A 41 2.19 15.66 6.65
C GLU A 41 1.46 14.34 6.37
N LEU A 42 0.76 14.25 5.23
CA LEU A 42 0.02 13.04 4.85
C LEU A 42 0.80 12.25 3.80
N PHE A 43 0.76 10.92 3.94
CA PHE A 43 1.26 9.98 2.95
C PHE A 43 0.07 9.30 2.27
N ILE A 44 -0.20 9.65 1.01
CA ILE A 44 -1.38 9.20 0.27
C ILE A 44 -0.98 8.24 -0.82
N THR A 45 -1.55 7.03 -0.75
CA THR A 45 -1.37 5.97 -1.74
C THR A 45 -2.68 5.73 -2.50
N THR A 46 -2.60 5.60 -3.82
CA THR A 46 -3.63 4.96 -4.62
C THR A 46 -3.01 4.01 -5.65
N LYS A 47 -3.84 3.19 -6.31
CA LYS A 47 -3.38 2.08 -7.15
C LYS A 47 -4.14 2.08 -8.47
N ALA A 48 -3.43 1.80 -9.57
CA ALA A 48 -4.01 1.57 -10.87
C ALA A 48 -4.57 0.16 -10.98
N TRP A 49 -5.83 0.05 -11.40
CA TRP A 49 -6.49 -1.25 -11.57
C TRP A 49 -6.14 -1.92 -12.89
N ILE A 50 -6.46 -3.20 -13.04
CA ILE A 50 -6.15 -4.03 -14.23
C ILE A 50 -6.61 -3.38 -15.54
N SER A 51 -7.80 -2.76 -15.55
CA SER A 51 -8.34 -2.08 -16.74
C SER A 51 -7.57 -0.81 -17.13
N GLU A 52 -6.74 -0.29 -16.23
CA GLU A 52 -5.94 0.92 -16.40
C GLU A 52 -4.48 0.61 -16.81
N MET A 53 -4.13 -0.67 -17.03
CA MET A 53 -2.79 -1.10 -17.43
C MET A 53 -2.47 -0.71 -18.88
N GLY A 54 -1.21 -0.38 -19.13
CA GLY A 54 -0.68 0.13 -20.39
C GLY A 54 -0.36 1.62 -20.32
N TYR A 55 0.63 2.04 -21.13
CA TYR A 55 1.26 3.35 -21.01
C TYR A 55 0.26 4.53 -20.97
N GLU A 56 -0.56 4.68 -22.02
CA GLU A 56 -1.50 5.80 -22.11
C GLU A 56 -2.67 5.70 -21.11
N ARG A 57 -3.12 4.47 -20.82
CA ARG A 57 -4.21 4.27 -19.86
C ARG A 57 -3.77 4.63 -18.44
N THR A 58 -2.56 4.24 -18.05
CA THR A 58 -2.03 4.54 -16.72
C THR A 58 -1.79 6.04 -16.53
N LEU A 59 -1.34 6.77 -17.56
CA LEU A 59 -1.25 8.23 -17.48
C LEU A 59 -2.61 8.88 -17.19
N ARG A 60 -3.64 8.49 -17.96
CA ARG A 60 -5.02 9.00 -17.75
C ARG A 60 -5.61 8.57 -16.41
N ALA A 61 -5.29 7.35 -15.95
CA ALA A 61 -5.77 6.84 -14.67
C ALA A 61 -5.27 7.67 -13.49
N LEU A 62 -3.99 8.06 -13.49
CA LEU A 62 -3.47 8.96 -12.45
C LEU A 62 -4.19 10.31 -12.45
N ASP A 63 -4.36 10.93 -13.62
CA ASP A 63 -5.06 12.23 -13.71
C ASP A 63 -6.49 12.12 -13.16
N ALA A 64 -7.19 11.04 -13.48
CA ALA A 64 -8.53 10.78 -12.96
C ALA A 64 -8.54 10.54 -11.45
N SER A 65 -7.57 9.81 -10.91
CA SER A 65 -7.44 9.57 -9.46
C SER A 65 -7.14 10.86 -8.71
N LEU A 66 -6.19 11.68 -9.18
CA LEU A 66 -5.88 12.97 -8.60
C LEU A 66 -7.09 13.91 -8.60
N ALA A 67 -7.86 13.94 -9.70
CA ALA A 67 -9.10 14.72 -9.76
C ALA A 67 -10.17 14.24 -8.76
N ARG A 68 -10.32 12.91 -8.57
CA ARG A 68 -11.24 12.35 -7.57
C ARG A 68 -10.79 12.64 -6.14
N LEU A 69 -9.51 12.54 -5.86
CA LEU A 69 -8.90 12.84 -4.56
C LEU A 69 -8.87 14.36 -4.27
N GLY A 70 -8.85 15.19 -5.32
CA GLY A 70 -8.66 16.65 -5.21
C GLY A 70 -7.25 16.99 -4.76
N LEU A 71 -6.25 16.29 -5.32
CA LEU A 71 -4.83 16.44 -5.00
C LEU A 71 -4.02 16.75 -6.27
N ASP A 72 -2.88 17.40 -6.10
CA ASP A 72 -1.94 17.73 -7.18
C ASP A 72 -0.87 16.65 -7.38
N TYR A 73 -0.58 15.87 -6.34
CA TYR A 73 0.40 14.78 -6.35
C TYR A 73 0.01 13.66 -5.40
N LEU A 74 0.63 12.48 -5.60
CA LEU A 74 0.58 11.35 -4.66
C LEU A 74 1.95 11.13 -4.01
N ASP A 75 1.96 10.54 -2.83
CA ASP A 75 3.18 10.06 -2.19
C ASP A 75 3.60 8.71 -2.76
N LEU A 76 2.63 7.81 -3.04
CA LEU A 76 2.90 6.51 -3.63
C LEU A 76 1.80 6.14 -4.65
N TYR A 77 2.23 5.65 -5.83
CA TYR A 77 1.33 5.13 -6.85
C TYR A 77 1.72 3.70 -7.20
N LEU A 78 0.76 2.76 -7.10
CA LEU A 78 1.03 1.34 -7.24
C LEU A 78 0.31 0.73 -8.45
N ILE A 79 0.94 -0.26 -9.09
CA ILE A 79 0.24 -1.25 -9.91
C ILE A 79 -0.48 -2.19 -8.95
N HIS A 80 -1.82 -2.27 -9.03
CA HIS A 80 -2.62 -3.01 -8.04
C HIS A 80 -2.50 -4.53 -8.20
N MET A 81 -2.39 -5.01 -9.44
CA MET A 81 -2.29 -6.45 -9.75
C MET A 81 -1.33 -6.68 -10.92
N PRO A 82 -0.58 -7.79 -10.91
CA PRO A 82 0.42 -8.12 -11.94
C PRO A 82 -0.23 -8.71 -13.21
N PHE A 83 -1.22 -8.02 -13.78
CA PHE A 83 -1.97 -8.48 -14.95
C PHE A 83 -2.00 -7.43 -16.07
N GLY A 84 -2.12 -7.91 -17.32
CA GLY A 84 -2.17 -7.05 -18.50
C GLY A 84 -0.81 -6.44 -18.84
N ASP A 85 -0.82 -5.29 -19.52
CA ASP A 85 0.42 -4.56 -19.89
C ASP A 85 0.97 -3.75 -18.71
N TYR A 86 1.44 -4.45 -17.67
CA TYR A 86 2.05 -3.78 -16.53
C TYR A 86 3.44 -3.19 -16.85
N TYR A 87 4.14 -3.66 -17.87
CA TYR A 87 5.38 -3.01 -18.35
C TYR A 87 5.10 -1.64 -18.96
N GLY A 88 4.05 -1.53 -19.79
CA GLY A 88 3.60 -0.24 -20.30
C GLY A 88 3.15 0.70 -19.19
N ALA A 89 2.43 0.16 -18.20
CA ALA A 89 2.04 0.89 -16.99
C ALA A 89 3.27 1.38 -16.20
N TRP A 90 4.27 0.51 -16.03
CA TRP A 90 5.49 0.87 -15.29
C TRP A 90 6.24 2.02 -15.97
N ARG A 91 6.43 1.97 -17.30
CA ARG A 91 7.05 3.07 -18.05
C ARG A 91 6.27 4.39 -17.92
N ALA A 92 4.94 4.31 -17.85
CA ALA A 92 4.12 5.49 -17.57
C ALA A 92 4.36 6.03 -16.14
N MET A 93 4.43 5.15 -15.15
CA MET A 93 4.72 5.52 -13.77
C MET A 93 6.11 6.14 -13.61
N GLU A 94 7.13 5.61 -14.26
CA GLU A 94 8.48 6.21 -14.31
C GLU A 94 8.44 7.65 -14.86
N LYS A 95 7.67 7.89 -15.92
CA LYS A 95 7.46 9.24 -16.46
C LYS A 95 6.74 10.17 -15.48
N LEU A 96 5.73 9.66 -14.76
CA LEU A 96 5.00 10.43 -13.77
C LEU A 96 5.87 10.76 -12.56
N TYR A 97 6.71 9.82 -12.14
CA TYR A 97 7.73 10.00 -11.11
C TYR A 97 8.74 11.08 -11.50
N ALA A 98 9.32 10.98 -12.69
CA ALA A 98 10.26 11.97 -13.21
C ALA A 98 9.66 13.39 -13.33
N LYS A 99 8.33 13.51 -13.50
CA LYS A 99 7.60 14.79 -13.53
C LYS A 99 7.17 15.28 -12.13
N GLY A 100 7.48 14.56 -11.07
CA GLY A 100 7.08 14.90 -9.71
C GLY A 100 5.57 14.79 -9.44
N ARG A 101 4.80 14.10 -10.32
CA ARG A 101 3.36 13.86 -10.11
C ARG A 101 3.11 12.81 -9.04
N VAL A 102 4.09 11.94 -8.81
CA VAL A 102 4.13 10.96 -7.73
C VAL A 102 5.51 10.97 -7.10
N ARG A 103 5.60 10.80 -5.79
CA ARG A 103 6.87 10.86 -5.04
C ARG A 103 7.58 9.50 -5.00
N ALA A 104 6.82 8.43 -5.13
CA ALA A 104 7.31 7.06 -5.24
C ALA A 104 6.38 6.23 -6.11
N ILE A 105 6.92 5.18 -6.74
CA ILE A 105 6.18 4.21 -7.52
C ILE A 105 6.48 2.80 -7.02
N GLY A 106 5.48 1.92 -7.09
CA GLY A 106 5.62 0.55 -6.63
C GLY A 106 4.56 -0.37 -7.22
N VAL A 107 4.49 -1.55 -6.67
CA VAL A 107 3.61 -2.61 -7.16
C VAL A 107 2.87 -3.28 -6.01
N CYS A 108 1.83 -4.06 -6.35
CA CYS A 108 1.16 -4.95 -5.40
C CYS A 108 1.05 -6.35 -5.98
N ASN A 109 1.15 -7.35 -5.10
CA ASN A 109 0.92 -8.76 -5.42
C ASN A 109 1.89 -9.31 -6.49
N PHE A 110 3.09 -8.74 -6.60
CA PHE A 110 4.13 -9.28 -7.44
C PHE A 110 4.86 -10.38 -6.68
N GLU A 111 4.75 -11.61 -7.20
CA GLU A 111 5.55 -12.73 -6.73
C GLU A 111 7.03 -12.50 -7.06
N PRO A 112 7.98 -13.17 -6.37
CA PRO A 112 9.41 -12.93 -6.53
C PRO A 112 9.91 -12.98 -7.97
N ASP A 113 9.44 -13.93 -8.78
CA ASP A 113 9.83 -14.08 -10.18
C ASP A 113 9.39 -12.88 -11.04
N ARG A 114 8.14 -12.43 -10.88
CA ARG A 114 7.62 -11.26 -11.59
C ARG A 114 8.26 -9.95 -11.11
N LEU A 115 8.56 -9.88 -9.81
CA LEU A 115 9.22 -8.71 -9.24
C LEU A 115 10.64 -8.57 -9.79
N LEU A 116 11.40 -9.66 -9.83
CA LEU A 116 12.74 -9.73 -10.40
C LEU A 116 12.73 -9.36 -11.89
N ASP A 117 11.79 -9.92 -12.65
CA ASP A 117 11.65 -9.64 -14.08
C ASP A 117 11.32 -8.15 -14.33
N LEU A 118 10.39 -7.57 -13.56
CA LEU A 118 10.12 -6.14 -13.64
C LEU A 118 11.37 -5.31 -13.32
N CYS A 119 12.07 -5.62 -12.23
CA CYS A 119 13.29 -4.90 -11.83
C CYS A 119 14.38 -4.95 -12.90
N HIS A 120 14.50 -6.07 -13.60
CA HIS A 120 15.49 -6.24 -14.68
C HIS A 120 15.20 -5.37 -15.90
N ASN A 121 13.93 -5.05 -16.14
CA ASN A 121 13.45 -4.29 -17.28
C ASN A 121 13.06 -2.83 -16.95
N ALA A 122 13.21 -2.42 -15.70
CA ALA A 122 12.85 -1.09 -15.21
C ALA A 122 14.05 -0.14 -15.17
N ASN A 123 13.84 1.16 -15.41
CA ASN A 123 14.84 2.20 -15.12
C ASN A 123 14.78 2.66 -13.66
N VAL A 124 13.61 2.55 -13.03
CA VAL A 124 13.37 2.85 -11.61
C VAL A 124 12.87 1.59 -10.93
N ILE A 125 13.58 1.12 -9.92
CA ILE A 125 13.17 -0.04 -9.12
C ILE A 125 11.92 0.32 -8.30
N PRO A 126 10.94 -0.59 -8.15
CA PRO A 126 9.80 -0.36 -7.28
C PRO A 126 10.22 -0.01 -5.86
N ALA A 127 9.70 1.09 -5.31
CA ALA A 127 9.99 1.47 -3.93
C ALA A 127 9.30 0.54 -2.92
N VAL A 128 8.14 0.01 -3.30
CA VAL A 128 7.26 -0.82 -2.47
C VAL A 128 6.73 -1.99 -3.29
N ASN A 129 6.61 -3.16 -2.66
CA ASN A 129 5.70 -4.22 -3.11
C ASN A 129 4.73 -4.54 -1.96
N GLN A 130 3.44 -4.21 -2.18
CA GLN A 130 2.38 -4.42 -1.21
C GLN A 130 1.74 -5.80 -1.44
N ILE A 131 1.92 -6.72 -0.49
CA ILE A 131 1.46 -8.11 -0.57
C ILE A 131 0.66 -8.52 0.67
N GLU A 132 -0.08 -9.63 0.58
CA GLU A 132 -0.73 -10.20 1.77
C GLU A 132 0.32 -10.74 2.73
N VAL A 133 0.37 -10.17 3.94
CA VAL A 133 1.26 -10.67 5.00
C VAL A 133 0.54 -10.66 6.35
N HIS A 134 0.51 -11.80 7.01
CA HIS A 134 0.01 -11.97 8.37
C HIS A 134 0.59 -13.28 8.95
N PRO A 135 0.40 -13.62 10.23
CA PRO A 135 1.01 -14.80 10.83
C PRO A 135 0.72 -16.13 10.13
N TYR A 136 -0.43 -16.26 9.46
CA TYR A 136 -0.78 -17.46 8.68
C TYR A 136 -0.28 -17.44 7.23
N THR A 137 0.17 -16.29 6.75
CA THR A 137 0.80 -16.10 5.43
C THR A 137 2.03 -15.22 5.60
N PRO A 138 3.13 -15.76 6.15
CA PRO A 138 4.27 -14.94 6.59
C PRO A 138 5.14 -14.43 5.44
N GLN A 139 5.04 -14.96 4.23
CA GLN A 139 5.76 -14.49 3.03
C GLN A 139 7.28 -14.33 3.21
N THR A 140 7.91 -15.25 3.95
CA THR A 140 9.30 -15.09 4.38
C THR A 140 10.27 -14.95 3.22
N ASP A 141 10.13 -15.78 2.17
CA ASP A 141 11.02 -15.75 1.02
C ASP A 141 10.78 -14.52 0.13
N ALA A 142 9.50 -14.13 -0.08
CA ALA A 142 9.17 -12.93 -0.82
C ALA A 142 9.71 -11.67 -0.13
N ILE A 143 9.57 -11.57 1.20
CA ILE A 143 10.12 -10.44 1.98
C ILE A 143 11.64 -10.40 1.89
N ARG A 144 12.31 -11.55 1.97
CA ARG A 144 13.77 -11.61 1.81
C ARG A 144 14.21 -11.13 0.42
N THR A 145 13.56 -11.59 -0.63
CA THR A 145 13.82 -11.12 -2.01
C THR A 145 13.63 -9.60 -2.13
N MET A 146 12.55 -9.04 -1.56
CA MET A 146 12.34 -7.60 -1.54
C MET A 146 13.46 -6.86 -0.81
N GLN A 147 13.89 -7.36 0.35
CA GLN A 147 15.00 -6.78 1.12
C GLN A 147 16.32 -6.78 0.33
N GLU A 148 16.63 -7.87 -0.35
CA GLU A 148 17.83 -7.99 -1.21
C GLU A 148 17.81 -7.01 -2.39
N LEU A 149 16.61 -6.68 -2.90
CA LEU A 149 16.41 -5.69 -3.96
C LEU A 149 16.28 -4.24 -3.47
N GLY A 150 16.28 -4.00 -2.17
CA GLY A 150 16.03 -2.68 -1.59
C GLY A 150 14.58 -2.21 -1.71
N ILE A 151 13.62 -3.13 -1.85
CA ILE A 151 12.19 -2.87 -1.99
C ILE A 151 11.51 -3.01 -0.62
N GLN A 152 10.73 -2.01 -0.22
CA GLN A 152 9.98 -2.05 1.03
C GLN A 152 8.79 -3.02 0.91
N ALA A 153 8.73 -3.99 1.80
CA ALA A 153 7.54 -4.84 1.95
C ALA A 153 6.44 -4.07 2.71
N GLU A 154 5.24 -4.05 2.14
CA GLU A 154 4.05 -3.48 2.77
C GLU A 154 2.95 -4.55 2.82
N ALA A 155 2.32 -4.70 3.99
CA ALA A 155 1.33 -5.75 4.24
C ALA A 155 -0.09 -5.22 4.07
N TRP A 156 -0.84 -5.71 3.08
CA TRP A 156 -2.28 -5.66 3.14
C TRP A 156 -2.81 -6.87 3.93
N GLY A 157 -3.98 -6.70 4.57
CA GLY A 157 -4.57 -7.71 5.44
C GLY A 157 -3.68 -8.11 6.63
N PRO A 158 -2.96 -7.17 7.29
CA PRO A 158 -1.96 -7.52 8.32
C PRO A 158 -2.54 -8.28 9.51
N LEU A 159 -3.84 -8.18 9.73
CA LEU A 159 -4.59 -8.89 10.75
C LEU A 159 -5.46 -10.04 10.17
N ALA A 160 -5.08 -10.59 8.99
CA ALA A 160 -5.82 -11.64 8.28
C ALA A 160 -7.31 -11.29 8.07
N GLU A 161 -7.64 -10.00 7.89
CA GLU A 161 -9.01 -9.47 7.81
C GLU A 161 -9.92 -9.91 8.98
N GLY A 162 -9.34 -10.23 10.13
CA GLY A 162 -10.05 -10.79 11.29
C GLY A 162 -10.51 -12.24 11.13
N ARG A 163 -10.05 -12.93 10.09
CA ARG A 163 -10.42 -14.33 9.78
C ARG A 163 -9.56 -15.32 10.55
N ASN A 164 -9.90 -16.60 10.41
CA ASN A 164 -9.14 -17.76 10.95
C ASN A 164 -8.88 -17.71 12.46
N GLY A 165 -9.71 -16.99 13.21
CA GLY A 165 -9.58 -16.92 14.66
C GLY A 165 -8.33 -16.16 15.15
N LEU A 166 -7.72 -15.30 14.34
CA LEU A 166 -6.46 -14.61 14.65
C LEU A 166 -6.48 -13.95 16.04
N PHE A 167 -7.58 -13.31 16.41
CA PHE A 167 -7.67 -12.60 17.69
C PHE A 167 -7.87 -13.52 18.90
N THR A 168 -8.20 -14.79 18.68
CA THR A 168 -8.41 -15.83 19.70
C THR A 168 -7.38 -16.95 19.62
N ASP A 169 -6.41 -16.86 18.74
CA ASP A 169 -5.31 -17.82 18.60
C ASP A 169 -4.54 -17.95 19.91
N ASP A 170 -4.33 -19.18 20.39
CA ASP A 170 -3.75 -19.46 21.70
C ASP A 170 -2.32 -18.96 21.84
N ILE A 171 -1.52 -19.01 20.76
CA ILE A 171 -0.13 -18.53 20.76
C ILE A 171 -0.12 -17.00 20.84
N LEU A 172 -0.90 -16.32 19.98
CA LEU A 172 -0.97 -14.88 19.96
C LEU A 172 -1.54 -14.29 21.25
N THR A 173 -2.60 -14.90 21.80
CA THR A 173 -3.18 -14.47 23.08
C THR A 173 -2.28 -14.80 24.27
N GLY A 174 -1.52 -15.92 24.21
CA GLY A 174 -0.50 -16.25 25.20
C GLY A 174 0.62 -15.20 25.27
N ILE A 175 1.14 -14.77 24.10
CA ILE A 175 2.11 -13.69 24.01
C ILE A 175 1.49 -12.37 24.51
N ALA A 176 0.28 -12.06 24.04
CA ALA A 176 -0.43 -10.84 24.40
C ALA A 176 -0.56 -10.66 25.91
N ARG A 177 -1.00 -11.71 26.62
CA ARG A 177 -1.10 -11.73 28.10
C ARG A 177 0.24 -11.46 28.77
N LYS A 178 1.34 -12.04 28.26
CA LYS A 178 2.67 -11.84 28.83
C LYS A 178 3.12 -10.38 28.82
N TYR A 179 2.68 -9.60 27.84
CA TYR A 179 3.11 -8.21 27.65
C TYR A 179 2.00 -7.18 27.93
N ASP A 180 0.85 -7.62 28.46
CA ASP A 180 -0.33 -6.76 28.68
C ASP A 180 -0.73 -6.01 27.38
N LYS A 181 -0.87 -6.79 26.31
CA LYS A 181 -1.24 -6.30 24.97
C LYS A 181 -2.38 -7.14 24.39
N SER A 182 -3.01 -6.64 23.33
CA SER A 182 -3.95 -7.42 22.53
C SER A 182 -3.21 -8.28 21.48
N ALA A 183 -3.87 -9.34 20.98
CA ALA A 183 -3.34 -10.13 19.86
C ALA A 183 -3.04 -9.25 18.63
N ALA A 184 -3.89 -8.26 18.34
CA ALA A 184 -3.65 -7.31 17.24
C ALA A 184 -2.34 -6.52 17.43
N GLN A 185 -2.07 -6.04 18.64
CA GLN A 185 -0.82 -5.33 18.94
C GLN A 185 0.41 -6.25 18.82
N VAL A 186 0.28 -7.52 19.19
CA VAL A 186 1.35 -8.53 18.99
C VAL A 186 1.65 -8.71 17.51
N VAL A 187 0.62 -8.87 16.67
CA VAL A 187 0.77 -9.03 15.22
C VAL A 187 1.37 -7.78 14.58
N LEU A 188 0.91 -6.58 14.93
CA LEU A 188 1.50 -5.33 14.43
C LEU A 188 2.97 -5.20 14.83
N ARG A 189 3.33 -5.58 16.06
CA ARG A 189 4.73 -5.60 16.51
C ARG A 189 5.56 -6.61 15.70
N TRP A 190 5.00 -7.79 15.39
CA TRP A 190 5.65 -8.80 14.57
C TRP A 190 5.97 -8.27 13.15
N HIS A 191 5.04 -7.52 12.51
CA HIS A 191 5.33 -6.84 11.25
C HIS A 191 6.51 -5.88 11.36
N LEU A 192 6.49 -4.99 12.36
CA LEU A 192 7.56 -4.01 12.58
C LEU A 192 8.92 -4.67 12.78
N GLN A 193 8.99 -5.77 13.54
CA GLN A 193 10.24 -6.51 13.77
C GLN A 193 10.80 -7.16 12.51
N ARG A 194 9.96 -7.39 11.51
CA ARG A 194 10.34 -7.95 10.21
C ARG A 194 10.62 -6.88 9.15
N GLY A 195 10.57 -5.59 9.51
CA GLY A 195 10.72 -4.48 8.58
C GLY A 195 9.56 -4.35 7.59
N VAL A 196 8.36 -4.81 7.96
CA VAL A 196 7.16 -4.75 7.13
C VAL A 196 6.27 -3.61 7.60
N VAL A 197 5.86 -2.74 6.67
CA VAL A 197 4.84 -1.71 6.92
C VAL A 197 3.46 -2.38 6.90
N ALA A 198 2.64 -2.15 7.89
CA ALA A 198 1.27 -2.67 7.96
C ALA A 198 0.25 -1.57 7.66
N ILE A 199 -0.72 -1.85 6.76
CA ILE A 199 -1.81 -0.95 6.37
C ILE A 199 -3.18 -1.52 6.70
#